data_acbf467a3834c625210af1c5ee51d2cf
#
_entry.id   acbf467a3834c625210af1c5ee51d2cf
#
_cell.length_a   1.000
_cell.length_b   1.000
_cell.length_c   1.000
_cell.angle_alpha   90.00
_cell.angle_beta   90.00
_cell.angle_gamma   90.00
#
_symmetry.space_group_name_H-M   'P 1'
#
loop_
_entity.id
_entity.type
_entity.pdbx_description
1 polymer ?
#
loop_
_entity_poly.entity_id
_entity_poly.type
_entity_poly.pdbx_seq_one_letter_code
_entity_poly.pdbx_strand_id
1 'polypeptide(L)'
;VGSRRKSIDKKVGSKLDPSSAFFEVVERAYSAFDGPKPTDLGVCRNCCMYPEIEADFLNPDIRNLPLAYVRDWFFAAADQPVNKAIWRHLLPRVLEILAVGEEDPADVGLEVSLSRFPTGDAAQWNATQTEVLWRFADLYLDRQKTNTRDYLDDVLCMFGLAGYELQRLLARLDLWSDSELAWKLYNDWAHPFGGGSIWITAFWEAPLNSEVFAWYTSQRLYDRMFQFGLDDATPREIARKALDVSDMIETHADWARQGAT
;
A
#
# COMPACT_ATOMS: atom_id res chain seq x y z
N VAL A 1 -39.67 3.70 16.98
CA VAL A 1 -38.51 2.79 17.04
C VAL A 1 -37.29 3.71 17.16
N GLY A 2 -36.77 3.88 18.41
CA GLY A 2 -35.64 4.75 18.69
C GLY A 2 -34.35 4.09 18.20
N SER A 3 -33.78 4.58 17.12
CA SER A 3 -32.42 4.26 16.71
C SER A 3 -31.47 4.73 17.82
N ARG A 4 -30.84 3.82 18.55
CA ARG A 4 -29.70 4.14 19.41
C ARG A 4 -28.62 4.74 18.50
N ARG A 5 -28.42 6.08 18.56
CA ARG A 5 -27.24 6.73 17.99
C ARG A 5 -26.01 6.03 18.60
N LYS A 6 -25.28 5.26 17.80
CA LYS A 6 -23.94 4.82 18.19
C LYS A 6 -23.11 6.07 18.39
N SER A 7 -22.49 6.27 19.53
CA SER A 7 -21.53 7.34 19.73
C SER A 7 -20.39 7.13 18.72
N ILE A 8 -20.08 8.17 17.95
CA ILE A 8 -18.96 8.13 17.01
C ILE A 8 -17.67 7.94 17.80
N ASP A 9 -16.86 6.98 17.41
CA ASP A 9 -15.55 6.77 18.02
C ASP A 9 -14.62 7.92 17.66
N LYS A 10 -14.22 8.71 18.65
CA LYS A 10 -13.28 9.83 18.50
C LYS A 10 -11.85 9.46 18.88
N LYS A 11 -11.53 8.18 19.00
CA LYS A 11 -10.16 7.75 19.25
C LYS A 11 -9.28 8.10 18.05
N VAL A 12 -8.16 8.70 18.34
CA VAL A 12 -7.17 9.08 17.33
C VAL A 12 -6.55 7.84 16.67
N GLY A 13 -6.57 6.69 17.36
CA GLY A 13 -5.85 5.49 16.96
C GLY A 13 -4.40 5.50 17.46
N SER A 14 -3.66 4.45 17.14
CA SER A 14 -2.25 4.36 17.53
C SER A 14 -1.42 5.44 16.88
N LYS A 15 -0.42 5.91 17.61
CA LYS A 15 0.55 6.89 17.15
C LYS A 15 1.85 6.20 16.77
N LEU A 16 2.54 6.79 15.81
CA LEU A 16 3.83 6.28 15.39
C LEU A 16 4.87 6.47 16.52
N ASP A 17 5.55 5.36 16.85
CA ASP A 17 6.62 5.39 17.84
C ASP A 17 7.83 6.19 17.31
N PRO A 18 8.43 7.09 18.10
CA PRO A 18 9.63 7.83 17.69
C PRO A 18 10.83 6.96 17.28
N SER A 19 10.90 5.71 17.72
CA SER A 19 11.93 4.75 17.30
C SER A 19 11.65 4.07 15.96
N SER A 20 10.45 4.26 15.39
CA SER A 20 10.08 3.68 14.11
C SER A 20 10.93 4.23 12.96
N ALA A 21 11.32 3.35 12.03
CA ALA A 21 12.00 3.77 10.80
C ALA A 21 11.20 4.79 9.96
N PHE A 22 9.88 4.86 10.17
CA PHE A 22 9.00 5.81 9.48
C PHE A 22 8.90 7.18 10.18
N PHE A 23 9.38 7.31 11.42
CA PHE A 23 9.12 8.51 12.21
C PHE A 23 9.58 9.79 11.52
N GLU A 24 10.83 9.82 11.05
CA GLU A 24 11.37 10.99 10.37
C GLU A 24 10.60 11.36 9.10
N VAL A 25 10.28 10.38 8.24
CA VAL A 25 9.57 10.65 6.98
C VAL A 25 8.14 11.10 7.22
N VAL A 26 7.45 10.60 8.24
CA VAL A 26 6.09 11.04 8.61
C VAL A 26 6.12 12.45 9.19
N GLU A 27 7.09 12.78 10.05
CA GLU A 27 7.26 14.15 10.56
C GLU A 27 7.57 15.14 9.42
N ARG A 28 8.41 14.74 8.46
CA ARG A 28 8.66 15.53 7.24
C ARG A 28 7.40 15.66 6.38
N ALA A 29 6.54 14.63 6.32
CA ALA A 29 5.26 14.71 5.60
C ALA A 29 4.36 15.77 6.23
N TYR A 30 4.18 15.76 7.55
CA TYR A 30 3.40 16.80 8.24
C TYR A 30 3.91 18.20 7.95
N SER A 31 5.22 18.39 7.86
CA SER A 31 5.82 19.70 7.54
C SER A 31 5.71 20.06 6.05
N ALA A 32 5.95 19.10 5.15
CA ALA A 32 5.98 19.35 3.71
C ALA A 32 4.58 19.58 3.11
N PHE A 33 3.55 18.98 3.71
CA PHE A 33 2.17 19.10 3.28
C PHE A 33 1.36 20.13 4.10
N ASP A 34 2.00 20.82 5.06
CA ASP A 34 1.35 21.90 5.80
C ASP A 34 0.82 22.99 4.86
N GLY A 35 -0.28 23.63 5.29
CA GLY A 35 -0.91 24.69 4.54
C GLY A 35 -2.35 24.95 4.98
N PRO A 36 -3.04 25.87 4.30
CA PRO A 36 -4.40 26.23 4.69
C PRO A 36 -5.33 25.02 4.68
N LYS A 37 -6.20 24.96 5.69
CA LYS A 37 -7.25 23.93 5.75
C LYS A 37 -8.15 24.03 4.52
N PRO A 38 -8.59 22.90 3.96
CA PRO A 38 -9.53 22.90 2.84
C PRO A 38 -10.88 23.47 3.29
N THR A 39 -11.61 24.04 2.36
CA THR A 39 -12.97 24.57 2.59
C THR A 39 -14.05 23.57 2.18
N ASP A 40 -13.68 22.53 1.46
CA ASP A 40 -14.55 21.47 0.98
C ASP A 40 -13.88 20.10 1.24
N LEU A 41 -14.64 19.15 1.75
CA LEU A 41 -14.19 17.80 2.03
C LEU A 41 -14.19 16.89 0.79
N GLY A 42 -14.82 17.30 -0.31
CA GLY A 42 -14.94 16.50 -1.52
C GLY A 42 -15.72 15.19 -1.30
N VAL A 43 -16.74 15.22 -0.46
CA VAL A 43 -17.56 14.06 -0.10
C VAL A 43 -18.98 14.15 -0.63
N CYS A 44 -19.65 13.01 -0.75
CA CYS A 44 -21.09 12.96 -1.03
C CYS A 44 -21.86 13.57 0.14
N ARG A 45 -22.53 14.71 -0.10
CA ARG A 45 -23.24 15.48 0.94
C ARG A 45 -24.60 14.89 1.36
N ASN A 46 -25.09 13.86 0.69
CA ASN A 46 -26.48 13.44 0.87
C ASN A 46 -26.69 12.19 1.68
N CYS A 47 -25.69 11.30 1.80
CA CYS A 47 -25.92 10.01 2.43
C CYS A 47 -24.66 9.26 2.91
N CYS A 48 -23.43 9.70 2.55
CA CYS A 48 -22.26 8.87 2.70
C CYS A 48 -21.37 9.21 3.89
N MET A 49 -21.46 10.43 4.44
CA MET A 49 -20.75 10.82 5.66
C MET A 49 -21.75 11.14 6.77
N TYR A 50 -21.44 10.75 7.99
CA TYR A 50 -22.25 11.14 9.14
C TYR A 50 -22.20 12.66 9.32
N PRO A 51 -23.35 13.37 9.41
CA PRO A 51 -23.38 14.83 9.49
C PRO A 51 -22.57 15.41 10.65
N GLU A 52 -22.49 14.68 11.77
CA GLU A 52 -21.71 15.06 12.94
C GLU A 52 -20.19 14.95 12.67
N ILE A 53 -19.76 13.98 11.86
CA ILE A 53 -18.36 13.88 11.42
C ILE A 53 -18.05 14.98 10.42
N GLU A 54 -18.91 15.19 9.42
CA GLU A 54 -18.70 16.25 8.42
C GLU A 54 -18.52 17.63 9.08
N ALA A 55 -19.38 17.95 10.06
CA ALA A 55 -19.33 19.23 10.78
C ALA A 55 -18.08 19.39 11.66
N ASP A 56 -17.53 18.29 12.18
CA ASP A 56 -16.39 18.29 13.12
C ASP A 56 -15.05 17.99 12.43
N PHE A 57 -15.07 17.55 11.17
CA PHE A 57 -13.92 16.94 10.48
C PHE A 57 -12.67 17.83 10.46
N LEU A 58 -12.82 19.10 10.24
CA LEU A 58 -11.72 20.07 10.15
C LEU A 58 -11.39 20.74 11.49
N ASN A 59 -12.14 20.46 12.57
CA ASN A 59 -11.90 21.07 13.88
C ASN A 59 -10.64 20.52 14.57
N PRO A 60 -10.38 19.18 14.61
CA PRO A 60 -9.16 18.65 15.17
C PRO A 60 -7.92 19.13 14.39
N ASP A 61 -6.78 19.20 15.07
CA ASP A 61 -5.50 19.19 14.38
C ASP A 61 -5.37 17.90 13.56
N ILE A 62 -4.80 17.99 12.37
CA ILE A 62 -4.70 16.84 11.47
C ILE A 62 -3.97 15.64 12.10
N ARG A 63 -2.99 15.89 12.95
CA ARG A 63 -2.29 14.84 13.70
C ARG A 63 -3.21 14.08 14.66
N ASN A 64 -4.29 14.71 15.09
CA ASN A 64 -5.27 14.17 16.04
C ASN A 64 -6.59 13.81 15.37
N LEU A 65 -6.65 13.81 14.04
CA LEU A 65 -7.85 13.39 13.31
C LEU A 65 -8.16 11.91 13.66
N PRO A 66 -9.37 11.61 14.19
CA PRO A 66 -9.73 10.24 14.56
C PRO A 66 -9.69 9.29 13.35
N LEU A 67 -9.26 8.04 13.58
CA LEU A 67 -9.24 7.03 12.53
C LEU A 67 -10.64 6.80 11.93
N ALA A 68 -11.67 6.79 12.75
CA ALA A 68 -13.05 6.66 12.29
C ALA A 68 -13.46 7.79 11.33
N TYR A 69 -12.93 9.01 11.52
CA TYR A 69 -13.17 10.13 10.60
C TYR A 69 -12.47 9.90 9.26
N VAL A 70 -11.24 9.41 9.28
CA VAL A 70 -10.49 9.10 8.06
C VAL A 70 -11.23 8.02 7.26
N ARG A 71 -11.67 6.94 7.90
CA ARG A 71 -12.42 5.85 7.25
C ARG A 71 -13.75 6.31 6.68
N ASP A 72 -14.51 7.09 7.45
CA ASP A 72 -15.78 7.66 6.99
C ASP A 72 -15.57 8.57 5.77
N TRP A 73 -14.48 9.36 5.77
CA TRP A 73 -14.11 10.17 4.61
C TRP A 73 -13.77 9.32 3.40
N PHE A 74 -12.97 8.24 3.54
CA PHE A 74 -12.63 7.35 2.43
C PHE A 74 -13.87 6.73 1.80
N PHE A 75 -14.85 6.35 2.61
CA PHE A 75 -16.12 5.81 2.15
C PHE A 75 -16.95 6.89 1.43
N ALA A 76 -17.06 8.07 2.02
CA ALA A 76 -17.88 9.17 1.48
C ALA A 76 -17.29 9.83 0.22
N ALA A 77 -15.97 9.73 0.03
CA ALA A 77 -15.25 10.25 -1.14
C ALA A 77 -15.08 9.20 -2.26
N ALA A 78 -15.65 7.99 -2.13
CA ALA A 78 -15.38 6.88 -3.05
C ALA A 78 -15.66 7.24 -4.53
N ASP A 79 -16.82 7.84 -4.80
CA ASP A 79 -17.28 8.19 -6.14
C ASP A 79 -17.21 9.69 -6.41
N GLN A 80 -16.42 10.43 -5.63
CA GLN A 80 -16.30 11.88 -5.77
C GLN A 80 -14.92 12.28 -6.28
N PRO A 81 -14.81 13.31 -7.12
CA PRO A 81 -13.51 13.86 -7.49
C PRO A 81 -12.86 14.51 -6.27
N VAL A 82 -11.75 13.96 -5.83
CA VAL A 82 -10.97 14.48 -4.72
C VAL A 82 -10.03 15.58 -5.22
N ASN A 83 -10.17 16.79 -4.68
CA ASN A 83 -9.26 17.87 -5.03
C ASN A 83 -7.95 17.82 -4.22
N LYS A 84 -6.92 18.45 -4.76
CA LYS A 84 -5.58 18.50 -4.17
C LYS A 84 -5.56 19.09 -2.75
N ALA A 85 -6.43 20.04 -2.42
CA ALA A 85 -6.39 20.74 -1.15
C ALA A 85 -6.79 19.82 0.01
N ILE A 86 -7.88 19.05 -0.14
CA ILE A 86 -8.31 18.09 0.88
C ILE A 86 -7.32 16.92 0.96
N TRP A 87 -6.84 16.39 -0.18
CA TRP A 87 -5.88 15.29 -0.16
C TRP A 87 -4.57 15.71 0.50
N ARG A 88 -4.00 16.87 0.14
CA ARG A 88 -2.83 17.43 0.79
C ARG A 88 -3.00 17.54 2.31
N HIS A 89 -4.18 17.94 2.77
CA HIS A 89 -4.46 18.06 4.21
C HIS A 89 -4.48 16.70 4.91
N LEU A 90 -5.08 15.67 4.28
CA LEU A 90 -5.24 14.34 4.86
C LEU A 90 -4.00 13.47 4.74
N LEU A 91 -3.22 13.64 3.68
CA LEU A 91 -2.15 12.72 3.30
C LEU A 91 -1.13 12.44 4.42
N PRO A 92 -0.62 13.42 5.21
CA PRO A 92 0.30 13.12 6.30
C PRO A 92 -0.31 12.16 7.35
N ARG A 93 -1.61 12.30 7.65
CA ARG A 93 -2.31 11.43 8.59
C ARG A 93 -2.52 10.03 8.01
N VAL A 94 -2.84 9.93 6.73
CA VAL A 94 -2.94 8.65 6.01
C VAL A 94 -1.59 7.93 6.04
N LEU A 95 -0.50 8.62 5.76
CA LEU A 95 0.85 8.05 5.83
C LEU A 95 1.21 7.59 7.25
N GLU A 96 0.83 8.35 8.30
CA GLU A 96 1.05 7.95 9.70
C GLU A 96 0.29 6.65 10.02
N ILE A 97 -0.99 6.53 9.64
CA ILE A 97 -1.80 5.33 9.85
C ILE A 97 -1.16 4.12 9.15
N LEU A 98 -0.76 4.26 7.89
CA LEU A 98 -0.06 3.23 7.14
C LEU A 98 1.28 2.85 7.78
N ALA A 99 2.04 3.82 8.30
CA ALA A 99 3.32 3.59 8.96
C ALA A 99 3.17 2.82 10.28
N VAL A 100 2.14 3.12 11.08
CA VAL A 100 1.79 2.36 12.28
C VAL A 100 1.47 0.91 11.93
N GLY A 101 0.69 0.68 10.85
CA GLY A 101 0.44 -0.64 10.29
C GLY A 101 -0.47 -1.55 11.12
N GLU A 102 -1.18 -1.03 12.12
CA GLU A 102 -2.16 -1.78 12.90
C GLU A 102 -3.51 -1.83 12.20
N GLU A 103 -3.85 -0.77 11.48
CA GLU A 103 -5.12 -0.60 10.80
C GLU A 103 -4.94 0.11 9.44
N ASP A 104 -5.86 -0.11 8.52
CA ASP A 104 -5.85 0.54 7.23
C ASP A 104 -6.70 1.82 7.25
N PRO A 105 -6.28 2.89 6.55
CA PRO A 105 -7.04 4.13 6.48
C PRO A 105 -8.36 3.97 5.70
N ALA A 106 -8.44 3.00 4.79
CA ALA A 106 -9.64 2.63 4.05
C ALA A 106 -10.12 1.24 4.48
N ASP A 107 -11.40 1.09 4.85
CA ASP A 107 -11.97 -0.21 5.25
C ASP A 107 -12.15 -1.21 4.10
N VAL A 108 -11.93 -0.78 2.86
CA VAL A 108 -12.13 -1.60 1.65
C VAL A 108 -10.88 -2.34 1.19
N GLY A 109 -9.73 -2.06 1.80
CA GLY A 109 -8.45 -2.71 1.50
C GLY A 109 -7.28 -1.73 1.48
N LEU A 110 -6.08 -2.28 1.65
CA LEU A 110 -4.83 -1.53 1.64
C LEU A 110 -4.62 -0.82 0.29
N GLU A 111 -4.97 -1.49 -0.82
CA GLU A 111 -4.74 -1.09 -2.20
C GLU A 111 -5.30 0.29 -2.55
N VAL A 112 -6.42 0.66 -1.92
CA VAL A 112 -7.08 1.94 -2.20
C VAL A 112 -6.64 3.08 -1.27
N SER A 113 -5.74 2.82 -0.33
CA SER A 113 -5.36 3.77 0.73
C SER A 113 -4.70 5.05 0.22
N LEU A 114 -4.07 5.04 -0.95
CA LEU A 114 -3.42 6.20 -1.55
C LEU A 114 -4.03 6.64 -2.90
N SER A 115 -5.00 5.88 -3.42
CA SER A 115 -5.53 6.05 -4.79
C SER A 115 -6.57 7.15 -4.97
N ARG A 116 -7.02 7.81 -3.87
CA ARG A 116 -8.04 8.87 -3.96
C ARG A 116 -7.58 10.13 -4.71
N PHE A 117 -6.27 10.24 -4.93
CA PHE A 117 -5.61 11.29 -5.69
C PHE A 117 -4.35 10.70 -6.33
N PRO A 118 -3.86 11.20 -7.47
CA PRO A 118 -2.60 10.72 -8.06
C PRO A 118 -1.40 11.12 -7.19
N THR A 119 -1.27 10.45 -6.04
CA THR A 119 -0.31 10.76 -4.97
C THR A 119 1.14 10.59 -5.44
N GLY A 120 1.40 9.60 -6.30
CA GLY A 120 2.74 9.32 -6.83
C GLY A 120 3.13 10.18 -8.04
N ASP A 121 2.18 10.92 -8.63
CA ASP A 121 2.46 11.80 -9.77
C ASP A 121 3.26 13.02 -9.33
N ALA A 122 4.54 13.07 -9.70
CA ALA A 122 5.43 14.17 -9.37
C ALA A 122 4.96 15.54 -9.90
N ALA A 123 4.13 15.59 -10.95
CA ALA A 123 3.56 16.83 -11.45
C ALA A 123 2.57 17.49 -10.47
N GLN A 124 2.07 16.71 -9.52
CA GLN A 124 1.14 17.22 -8.49
C GLN A 124 1.86 17.94 -7.34
N TRP A 125 3.16 17.72 -7.15
CA TRP A 125 3.85 18.07 -5.93
C TRP A 125 5.13 18.88 -6.19
N ASN A 126 5.61 19.61 -5.20
CA ASN A 126 6.94 20.20 -5.26
C ASN A 126 8.03 19.13 -4.96
N ALA A 127 9.29 19.47 -5.19
CA ALA A 127 10.41 18.54 -5.04
C ALA A 127 10.50 17.91 -3.63
N THR A 128 10.27 18.71 -2.57
CA THR A 128 10.31 18.23 -1.18
C THR A 128 9.17 17.25 -0.90
N GLN A 129 7.96 17.54 -1.37
CA GLN A 129 6.81 16.66 -1.23
C GLN A 129 7.03 15.34 -1.98
N THR A 130 7.51 15.42 -3.21
CA THR A 130 7.84 14.23 -4.04
C THR A 130 8.91 13.37 -3.37
N GLU A 131 9.97 13.98 -2.81
CA GLU A 131 11.01 13.25 -2.08
C GLU A 131 10.45 12.51 -0.86
N VAL A 132 9.61 13.17 -0.08
CA VAL A 132 8.95 12.56 1.09
C VAL A 132 8.10 11.37 0.70
N LEU A 133 7.30 11.50 -0.36
CA LEU A 133 6.43 10.42 -0.86
C LEU A 133 7.23 9.21 -1.34
N TRP A 134 8.30 9.40 -2.11
CA TRP A 134 9.16 8.31 -2.54
C TRP A 134 9.93 7.68 -1.38
N ARG A 135 10.41 8.50 -0.43
CA ARG A 135 11.07 7.96 0.76
C ARG A 135 10.13 7.08 1.60
N PHE A 136 8.86 7.50 1.71
CA PHE A 136 7.83 6.69 2.37
C PHE A 136 7.61 5.37 1.63
N ALA A 137 7.47 5.41 0.31
CA ALA A 137 7.28 4.20 -0.51
C ALA A 137 8.46 3.23 -0.37
N ASP A 138 9.70 3.73 -0.42
CA ASP A 138 10.90 2.91 -0.23
C ASP A 138 10.91 2.20 1.14
N LEU A 139 10.60 2.93 2.23
CA LEU A 139 10.52 2.36 3.57
C LEU A 139 9.37 1.35 3.71
N TYR A 140 8.23 1.63 3.06
CA TYR A 140 7.07 0.76 3.10
C TYR A 140 7.34 -0.57 2.39
N LEU A 141 8.02 -0.54 1.24
CA LEU A 141 8.51 -1.74 0.56
C LEU A 141 9.54 -2.48 1.42
N ASP A 142 10.54 -1.78 1.98
CA ASP A 142 11.54 -2.42 2.82
C ASP A 142 10.94 -3.11 4.06
N ARG A 143 9.84 -2.58 4.61
CA ARG A 143 9.10 -3.24 5.68
C ARG A 143 8.56 -4.62 5.27
N GLN A 144 8.22 -4.80 3.99
CA GLN A 144 7.67 -6.06 3.49
C GLN A 144 8.66 -7.23 3.56
N LYS A 145 9.95 -6.98 3.69
CA LYS A 145 10.98 -8.01 3.87
C LYS A 145 10.72 -8.93 5.06
N THR A 146 10.03 -8.43 6.08
CA THR A 146 9.71 -9.17 7.31
C THR A 146 8.23 -9.16 7.67
N ASN A 147 7.40 -8.42 6.93
CA ASN A 147 5.97 -8.29 7.19
C ASN A 147 5.20 -9.48 6.63
N THR A 148 4.37 -10.11 7.48
CA THR A 148 3.47 -11.22 7.11
C THR A 148 2.00 -10.81 7.04
N ARG A 149 1.67 -9.56 7.41
CA ARG A 149 0.29 -9.07 7.41
C ARG A 149 -0.18 -8.73 6.00
N ASP A 150 0.64 -7.97 5.27
CA ASP A 150 0.29 -7.43 3.97
C ASP A 150 0.93 -8.29 2.87
N TYR A 151 0.20 -8.63 1.82
CA TYR A 151 0.80 -9.21 0.62
C TYR A 151 1.62 -8.16 -0.14
N LEU A 152 2.72 -8.57 -0.73
CA LEU A 152 3.56 -7.68 -1.54
C LEU A 152 2.76 -7.07 -2.71
N ASP A 153 1.86 -7.86 -3.28
CA ASP A 153 1.00 -7.44 -4.38
C ASP A 153 0.03 -6.33 -3.99
N ASP A 154 -0.60 -6.41 -2.80
CA ASP A 154 -1.47 -5.34 -2.28
C ASP A 154 -0.71 -4.03 -2.11
N VAL A 155 0.53 -4.12 -1.62
CA VAL A 155 1.41 -2.96 -1.43
C VAL A 155 1.81 -2.34 -2.75
N LEU A 156 2.21 -3.15 -3.75
CA LEU A 156 2.53 -2.67 -5.08
C LEU A 156 1.30 -2.03 -5.74
N CYS A 157 0.13 -2.66 -5.59
CA CYS A 157 -1.15 -2.15 -6.09
C CYS A 157 -1.50 -0.80 -5.47
N MET A 158 -1.38 -0.65 -4.16
CA MET A 158 -1.61 0.63 -3.47
C MET A 158 -0.80 1.78 -4.08
N PHE A 159 0.49 1.56 -4.31
CA PHE A 159 1.34 2.57 -4.93
C PHE A 159 1.04 2.75 -6.42
N GLY A 160 0.81 1.66 -7.16
CA GLY A 160 0.48 1.70 -8.60
C GLY A 160 -0.80 2.47 -8.87
N LEU A 161 -1.90 2.16 -8.15
CA LEU A 161 -3.17 2.88 -8.25
C LEU A 161 -3.05 4.36 -7.85
N ALA A 162 -2.12 4.68 -6.98
CA ALA A 162 -1.82 6.05 -6.59
C ALA A 162 -0.93 6.80 -7.60
N GLY A 163 -0.57 6.19 -8.73
CA GLY A 163 0.20 6.82 -9.79
C GLY A 163 1.72 6.84 -9.56
N TYR A 164 2.25 5.98 -8.68
CA TYR A 164 3.69 5.78 -8.59
C TYR A 164 4.19 5.00 -9.81
N GLU A 165 5.41 5.31 -10.24
CA GLU A 165 6.06 4.61 -11.34
C GLU A 165 6.36 3.15 -10.97
N LEU A 166 5.59 2.20 -11.54
CA LEU A 166 5.68 0.78 -11.21
C LEU A 166 7.08 0.21 -11.43
N GLN A 167 7.74 0.59 -12.52
CA GLN A 167 9.10 0.11 -12.84
C GLN A 167 10.11 0.50 -11.76
N ARG A 168 9.96 1.67 -11.14
CA ARG A 168 10.81 2.09 -10.02
C ARG A 168 10.53 1.28 -8.74
N LEU A 169 9.26 0.94 -8.48
CA LEU A 169 8.90 0.07 -7.36
C LEU A 169 9.48 -1.34 -7.55
N LEU A 170 9.34 -1.92 -8.74
CA LEU A 170 9.89 -3.23 -9.08
C LEU A 170 11.44 -3.24 -9.03
N ALA A 171 12.08 -2.18 -9.54
CA ALA A 171 13.53 -2.03 -9.41
C ALA A 171 14.00 -1.96 -7.94
N ARG A 172 13.17 -1.44 -7.03
CA ARG A 172 13.47 -1.47 -5.59
C ARG A 172 13.47 -2.90 -5.05
N LEU A 173 12.53 -3.75 -5.48
CA LEU A 173 12.47 -5.16 -5.09
C LEU A 173 13.67 -5.94 -5.65
N ASP A 174 14.15 -5.59 -6.82
CA ASP A 174 15.34 -6.22 -7.41
C ASP A 174 16.61 -6.01 -6.56
N LEU A 175 16.65 -4.98 -5.71
CA LEU A 175 17.75 -4.72 -4.78
C LEU A 175 17.66 -5.51 -3.47
N TRP A 176 16.55 -6.22 -3.21
CA TRP A 176 16.45 -7.07 -2.04
C TRP A 176 17.42 -8.26 -2.17
N SER A 177 17.89 -8.79 -1.05
CA SER A 177 18.63 -10.03 -1.06
C SER A 177 17.75 -11.20 -1.53
N ASP A 178 18.38 -12.23 -2.09
CA ASP A 178 17.67 -13.43 -2.54
C ASP A 178 16.89 -14.10 -1.39
N SER A 179 17.45 -14.08 -0.20
CA SER A 179 16.82 -14.59 1.02
C SER A 179 15.55 -13.81 1.39
N GLU A 180 15.60 -12.47 1.38
CA GLU A 180 14.43 -11.62 1.67
C GLU A 180 13.33 -11.84 0.64
N LEU A 181 13.71 -11.89 -0.63
CA LEU A 181 12.75 -12.06 -1.72
C LEU A 181 12.13 -13.48 -1.70
N ALA A 182 12.93 -14.52 -1.55
CA ALA A 182 12.44 -15.89 -1.43
C ALA A 182 11.51 -16.07 -0.23
N TRP A 183 11.86 -15.49 0.92
CA TRP A 183 11.02 -15.53 2.11
C TRP A 183 9.67 -14.85 1.87
N LYS A 184 9.67 -13.63 1.30
CA LYS A 184 8.44 -12.86 1.08
C LYS A 184 7.52 -13.52 0.07
N LEU A 185 8.04 -13.87 -1.11
CA LEU A 185 7.24 -14.48 -2.16
C LEU A 185 6.72 -15.86 -1.74
N TYR A 186 7.53 -16.66 -1.04
CA TYR A 186 7.06 -17.93 -0.49
C TYR A 186 5.88 -17.72 0.48
N ASN A 187 5.99 -16.78 1.43
CA ASN A 187 4.93 -16.55 2.39
C ASN A 187 3.65 -16.01 1.72
N ASP A 188 3.79 -15.17 0.71
CA ASP A 188 2.65 -14.60 0.01
C ASP A 188 1.92 -15.64 -0.85
N TRP A 189 2.66 -16.50 -1.55
CA TRP A 189 2.09 -17.44 -2.53
C TRP A 189 1.77 -18.83 -1.97
N ALA A 190 2.53 -19.29 -0.99
CA ALA A 190 2.31 -20.58 -0.33
C ALA A 190 1.27 -20.50 0.81
N HIS A 191 0.61 -19.34 1.01
CA HIS A 191 -0.41 -19.18 2.05
C HIS A 191 -1.54 -20.21 1.87
N PRO A 192 -2.06 -20.82 2.97
CA PRO A 192 -3.10 -21.85 2.91
C PRO A 192 -4.35 -21.45 2.12
N PHE A 193 -4.66 -20.16 2.05
CA PHE A 193 -5.77 -19.63 1.26
C PHE A 193 -5.39 -19.29 -0.18
N GLY A 194 -4.10 -19.11 -0.50
CA GLY A 194 -3.59 -18.82 -1.86
C GLY A 194 -3.46 -20.04 -2.76
N GLY A 195 -3.60 -21.25 -2.21
CA GLY A 195 -3.61 -22.48 -2.99
C GLY A 195 -2.30 -22.81 -3.71
N GLY A 196 -1.16 -22.20 -3.33
CA GLY A 196 0.11 -22.41 -4.00
C GLY A 196 0.18 -21.75 -5.38
N SER A 197 -0.43 -20.57 -5.55
CA SER A 197 -0.45 -19.83 -6.80
C SER A 197 0.09 -18.39 -6.63
N ILE A 198 0.63 -17.84 -7.72
CA ILE A 198 0.95 -16.41 -7.80
C ILE A 198 -0.36 -15.64 -7.78
N TRP A 199 -0.57 -14.91 -6.71
CA TRP A 199 -1.78 -14.16 -6.50
C TRP A 199 -1.59 -12.69 -6.89
N ILE A 200 -2.60 -12.16 -7.60
CA ILE A 200 -2.68 -10.75 -7.97
C ILE A 200 -4.05 -10.23 -7.54
N THR A 201 -4.06 -9.12 -6.79
CA THR A 201 -5.29 -8.51 -6.32
C THR A 201 -6.17 -8.03 -7.48
N ALA A 202 -7.49 -8.17 -7.32
CA ALA A 202 -8.47 -7.73 -8.30
C ALA A 202 -8.56 -6.19 -8.44
N PHE A 203 -7.89 -5.44 -7.57
CA PHE A 203 -7.84 -3.97 -7.64
C PHE A 203 -6.91 -3.44 -8.75
N TRP A 204 -6.01 -4.27 -9.28
CA TRP A 204 -5.16 -3.85 -10.37
C TRP A 204 -5.96 -3.47 -11.63
N GLU A 205 -5.56 -2.37 -12.24
CA GLU A 205 -6.10 -1.91 -13.53
C GLU A 205 -5.10 -2.18 -14.68
N ALA A 206 -5.64 -2.40 -15.88
CA ALA A 206 -4.79 -2.54 -17.07
C ALA A 206 -4.14 -1.17 -17.43
N PRO A 207 -2.88 -1.14 -17.88
CA PRO A 207 -2.01 -2.29 -18.17
C PRO A 207 -1.16 -2.77 -16.98
N LEU A 208 -1.23 -2.11 -15.81
CA LEU A 208 -0.34 -2.35 -14.68
C LEU A 208 -0.43 -3.79 -14.13
N ASN A 209 -1.63 -4.39 -14.17
CA ASN A 209 -1.84 -5.79 -13.80
C ASN A 209 -0.96 -6.73 -14.62
N SER A 210 -0.87 -6.50 -15.93
CA SER A 210 -0.05 -7.32 -16.82
C SER A 210 1.45 -7.08 -16.60
N GLU A 211 1.84 -5.86 -16.26
CA GLU A 211 3.25 -5.53 -16.00
C GLU A 211 3.74 -6.17 -14.69
N VAL A 212 2.95 -6.11 -13.62
CA VAL A 212 3.33 -6.74 -12.35
C VAL A 212 3.34 -8.26 -12.47
N PHE A 213 2.36 -8.85 -13.16
CA PHE A 213 2.33 -10.28 -13.41
C PHE A 213 3.53 -10.73 -14.25
N ALA A 214 3.90 -9.98 -15.27
CA ALA A 214 5.09 -10.25 -16.08
C ALA A 214 6.38 -10.19 -15.25
N TRP A 215 6.47 -9.32 -14.24
CA TRP A 215 7.62 -9.31 -13.33
C TRP A 215 7.63 -10.56 -12.43
N TYR A 216 6.48 -10.94 -11.83
CA TYR A 216 6.35 -12.14 -11.01
C TYR A 216 6.67 -13.43 -11.78
N THR A 217 6.34 -13.49 -13.06
CA THR A 217 6.56 -14.68 -13.91
C THR A 217 7.78 -14.54 -14.82
N SER A 218 8.67 -13.58 -14.55
CA SER A 218 9.83 -13.34 -15.39
C SER A 218 10.88 -14.45 -15.27
N GLN A 219 11.52 -14.78 -16.40
CA GLN A 219 12.65 -15.72 -16.43
C GLN A 219 13.77 -15.27 -15.47
N ARG A 220 14.01 -13.97 -15.36
CA ARG A 220 15.02 -13.39 -14.45
C ARG A 220 14.74 -13.72 -12.98
N LEU A 221 13.46 -13.59 -12.54
CA LEU A 221 13.09 -13.93 -11.17
C LEU A 221 13.18 -15.43 -10.93
N TYR A 222 12.72 -16.23 -11.90
CA TYR A 222 12.89 -17.69 -11.87
C TYR A 222 14.35 -18.09 -11.69
N ASP A 223 15.24 -17.64 -12.59
CA ASP A 223 16.67 -18.00 -12.55
C ASP A 223 17.30 -17.58 -11.21
N ARG A 224 16.94 -16.42 -10.70
CA ARG A 224 17.43 -15.89 -9.43
C ARG A 224 17.04 -16.78 -8.27
N MET A 225 15.77 -17.19 -8.16
CA MET A 225 15.27 -18.06 -7.10
C MET A 225 15.80 -19.47 -7.23
N PHE A 226 15.84 -20.02 -8.45
CA PHE A 226 16.34 -21.35 -8.73
C PHE A 226 17.85 -21.48 -8.40
N GLN A 227 18.68 -20.54 -8.85
CA GLN A 227 20.11 -20.55 -8.56
C GLN A 227 20.40 -20.42 -7.05
N PHE A 228 19.69 -19.50 -6.38
CA PHE A 228 19.82 -19.34 -4.93
C PHE A 228 19.38 -20.58 -4.16
N GLY A 229 18.35 -21.29 -4.62
CA GLY A 229 17.87 -22.52 -4.01
C GLY A 229 18.82 -23.72 -4.21
N LEU A 230 19.63 -23.71 -5.28
CA LEU A 230 20.62 -24.77 -5.57
C LEU A 230 22.00 -24.50 -4.96
N ASP A 231 22.26 -23.29 -4.46
CA ASP A 231 23.56 -22.95 -3.86
C ASP A 231 23.75 -23.68 -2.53
N ASP A 232 24.78 -24.51 -2.45
CA ASP A 232 25.16 -25.26 -1.24
C ASP A 232 25.46 -24.36 -0.03
N ALA A 233 25.80 -23.09 -0.25
CA ALA A 233 26.02 -22.11 0.81
C ALA A 233 24.70 -21.57 1.40
N THR A 234 23.58 -21.75 0.69
CA THR A 234 22.27 -21.27 1.14
C THR A 234 21.72 -22.19 2.26
N PRO A 235 21.27 -21.64 3.40
CA PRO A 235 20.66 -22.45 4.46
C PRO A 235 19.43 -23.22 3.94
N ARG A 236 19.34 -24.51 4.27
CA ARG A 236 18.35 -25.46 3.72
C ARG A 236 16.90 -24.97 3.75
N GLU A 237 16.51 -24.27 4.82
CA GLU A 237 15.13 -23.81 4.96
C GLU A 237 14.78 -22.77 3.91
N ILE A 238 15.63 -21.75 3.72
CA ILE A 238 15.37 -20.69 2.74
C ILE A 238 15.65 -21.17 1.31
N ALA A 239 16.60 -22.09 1.11
CA ALA A 239 16.85 -22.74 -0.18
C ALA A 239 15.58 -23.46 -0.69
N ARG A 240 14.92 -24.23 0.18
CA ARG A 240 13.65 -24.87 -0.18
C ARG A 240 12.58 -23.86 -0.56
N LYS A 241 12.42 -22.76 0.21
CA LYS A 241 11.45 -21.69 -0.11
C LYS A 241 11.73 -21.08 -1.48
N ALA A 242 13.00 -20.87 -1.82
CA ALA A 242 13.39 -20.31 -3.11
C ALA A 242 13.05 -21.29 -4.26
N LEU A 243 13.27 -22.59 -4.09
CA LEU A 243 12.88 -23.61 -5.07
C LEU A 243 11.36 -23.69 -5.22
N ASP A 244 10.61 -23.70 -4.11
CA ASP A 244 9.15 -23.68 -4.16
C ASP A 244 8.63 -22.42 -4.92
N VAL A 245 9.27 -21.25 -4.74
CA VAL A 245 8.96 -20.03 -5.50
C VAL A 245 9.28 -20.19 -6.98
N SER A 246 10.44 -20.77 -7.34
CA SER A 246 10.78 -21.00 -8.75
C SER A 246 9.81 -21.95 -9.44
N ASP A 247 9.38 -23.02 -8.78
CA ASP A 247 8.38 -23.95 -9.31
C ASP A 247 7.02 -23.28 -9.55
N MET A 248 6.61 -22.38 -8.66
CA MET A 248 5.40 -21.58 -8.85
C MET A 248 5.52 -20.63 -10.06
N ILE A 249 6.67 -19.97 -10.23
CA ILE A 249 6.94 -19.11 -11.38
C ILE A 249 6.86 -19.92 -12.68
N GLU A 250 7.53 -21.05 -12.75
CA GLU A 250 7.53 -21.92 -13.93
C GLU A 250 6.11 -22.38 -14.30
N THR A 251 5.35 -22.82 -13.31
CA THR A 251 3.96 -23.28 -13.51
C THR A 251 3.09 -22.18 -14.11
N HIS A 252 3.19 -20.95 -13.61
CA HIS A 252 2.35 -19.85 -14.09
C HIS A 252 2.85 -19.28 -15.43
N ALA A 253 4.16 -19.27 -15.68
CA ALA A 253 4.71 -18.87 -16.97
C ALA A 253 4.32 -19.83 -18.09
N ASP A 254 4.29 -21.12 -17.82
CA ASP A 254 3.85 -22.13 -18.79
C ASP A 254 2.36 -22.04 -19.07
N TRP A 255 1.54 -21.79 -18.05
CA TRP A 255 0.10 -21.58 -18.24
C TRP A 255 -0.19 -20.34 -19.07
N ALA A 256 0.50 -19.23 -18.84
CA ALA A 256 0.36 -18.01 -19.61
C ALA A 256 0.73 -18.22 -21.10
N ARG A 257 1.75 -19.04 -21.38
CA ARG A 257 2.15 -19.43 -22.75
C ARG A 257 1.13 -20.33 -23.45
N GLN A 258 0.47 -21.22 -22.70
CA GLN A 258 -0.56 -22.14 -23.25
C GLN A 258 -1.90 -21.44 -23.47
N GLY A 259 -2.24 -20.41 -22.69
CA GLY A 259 -3.48 -19.63 -22.84
C GLY A 259 -3.44 -18.57 -23.95
N ALA A 260 -2.26 -18.29 -24.51
CA ALA A 260 -2.06 -17.33 -25.60
C ALA A 260 -2.11 -17.97 -27.01
N THR A 261 -2.30 -19.29 -27.10
CA THR A 261 -2.53 -20.05 -28.36
C THR A 261 -4.01 -20.35 -28.53
#